data_e3de4edc24be59a082130d1f955cdbcd
#
_entry.id   e3de4edc24be59a082130d1f955cdbcd
#
_cell.length_a   1.000
_cell.length_b   1.000
_cell.length_c   1.000
_cell.angle_alpha   90.00
_cell.angle_beta   90.00
_cell.angle_gamma   90.00
#
_symmetry.space_group_name_H-M   'P 1'
#
loop_
_entity.id
_entity.type
_entity.pdbx_description
1 polymer ?
#
loop_
_entity_poly.entity_id
_entity_poly.type
_entity_poly.pdbx_seq_one_letter_code
_entity_poly.pdbx_strand_id
1 'polypeptide(L)'
;MIFEFRDKLPLGIFPFMMVLESLTDSVYLVGGSVRDMLLGAHPNDFDFVTDVPMEQLIAEFEAGGFTVTQSGVAHLVLNVGFGDTIVEISNFRKDKACDGRHAVVELGTIDDDAHRRDFTINALFLNTKTGEVVDPTGNGVADLKAKVLRFVGKPKDRIREDYLRGWRAMRFASRGFKLEPKSLRAVREMWKEIYDNSTPERVRVELEKMAGI
;
A
#
# COMPACT_ATOMS: atom_id res chain seq x y z
N MET A 1 9.04 2.58 16.16
CA MET A 1 10.33 1.85 15.98
C MET A 1 11.13 2.57 14.91
N ILE A 2 12.38 2.94 15.19
CA ILE A 2 13.27 3.52 14.17
C ILE A 2 13.88 2.38 13.35
N PHE A 3 13.90 2.53 12.04
CA PHE A 3 14.42 1.57 11.08
C PHE A 3 15.40 2.26 10.13
N GLU A 4 16.61 1.75 10.07
CA GLU A 4 17.61 2.20 9.10
C GLU A 4 17.29 1.59 7.74
N PHE A 5 16.99 2.43 6.77
CA PHE A 5 16.44 1.97 5.49
C PHE A 5 17.06 2.64 4.25
N ARG A 6 17.71 3.78 4.42
CA ARG A 6 18.21 4.57 3.27
C ARG A 6 19.23 3.79 2.43
N ASP A 7 20.04 2.96 3.05
CA ASP A 7 21.00 2.07 2.40
C ASP A 7 20.33 0.91 1.62
N LYS A 8 19.05 0.67 1.87
CA LYS A 8 18.23 -0.36 1.19
C LYS A 8 17.47 0.18 -0.01
N LEU A 9 17.47 1.49 -0.22
CA LEU A 9 16.78 2.14 -1.32
C LEU A 9 17.68 2.18 -2.58
N PRO A 10 17.11 1.93 -3.77
CA PRO A 10 17.80 2.24 -5.02
C PRO A 10 18.11 3.73 -5.13
N LEU A 11 19.23 4.08 -5.75
CA LEU A 11 19.63 5.48 -5.91
C LEU A 11 18.58 6.33 -6.63
N GLY A 12 17.83 5.74 -7.57
CA GLY A 12 16.75 6.40 -8.31
C GLY A 12 15.59 6.90 -7.45
N ILE A 13 15.44 6.43 -6.20
CA ILE A 13 14.35 6.86 -5.29
C ILE A 13 14.67 8.20 -4.61
N PHE A 14 15.95 8.51 -4.40
CA PHE A 14 16.35 9.71 -3.64
C PHE A 14 15.87 11.04 -4.23
N PRO A 15 15.86 11.27 -5.57
CA PRO A 15 15.33 12.51 -6.13
C PRO A 15 13.88 12.79 -5.73
N PHE A 16 13.02 11.76 -5.69
CA PHE A 16 11.63 11.89 -5.26
C PHE A 16 11.54 12.24 -3.77
N MET A 17 12.33 11.56 -2.93
CA MET A 17 12.39 11.84 -1.50
C MET A 17 12.85 13.28 -1.23
N MET A 18 13.86 13.77 -1.94
CA MET A 18 14.36 15.16 -1.76
C MET A 18 13.25 16.17 -2.02
N VAL A 19 12.48 16.03 -3.10
CA VAL A 19 11.36 16.94 -3.37
C VAL A 19 10.31 16.83 -2.26
N LEU A 20 9.84 15.63 -1.95
CA LEU A 20 8.79 15.42 -0.94
C LEU A 20 9.23 15.93 0.45
N GLU A 21 10.44 15.59 0.87
CA GLU A 21 11.00 15.98 2.18
C GLU A 21 11.26 17.48 2.32
N SER A 22 11.39 18.22 1.19
CA SER A 22 11.49 19.68 1.22
C SER A 22 10.15 20.35 1.49
N LEU A 23 9.02 19.68 1.19
CA LEU A 23 7.69 20.25 1.28
C LEU A 23 7.02 19.99 2.64
N THR A 24 7.31 18.87 3.28
CA THR A 24 6.65 18.47 4.53
C THR A 24 7.50 17.47 5.32
N ASP A 25 7.18 17.32 6.61
CA ASP A 25 7.72 16.23 7.45
C ASP A 25 6.85 14.97 7.37
N SER A 26 5.67 15.07 6.74
CA SER A 26 4.67 14.00 6.62
C SER A 26 4.84 13.26 5.30
N VAL A 27 5.99 12.62 5.11
CA VAL A 27 6.32 11.80 3.94
C VAL A 27 6.61 10.38 4.39
N TYR A 28 5.87 9.43 3.82
CA TYR A 28 6.01 8.02 4.20
C TYR A 28 6.10 7.12 2.96
N LEU A 29 7.02 6.16 3.01
CA LEU A 29 6.91 4.94 2.22
C LEU A 29 5.83 4.04 2.83
N VAL A 30 5.08 3.31 2.00
CA VAL A 30 3.93 2.54 2.47
C VAL A 30 3.79 1.16 1.80
N GLY A 31 3.00 0.31 2.39
CA GLY A 31 2.53 -0.92 1.76
C GLY A 31 3.59 -2.00 1.58
N GLY A 32 3.71 -2.48 0.35
CA GLY A 32 4.61 -3.59 0.00
C GLY A 32 6.06 -3.28 0.24
N SER A 33 6.52 -2.09 -0.09
CA SER A 33 7.91 -1.66 0.08
C SER A 33 8.35 -1.70 1.55
N VAL A 34 7.55 -1.15 2.45
CA VAL A 34 7.86 -1.16 3.89
C VAL A 34 7.89 -2.59 4.45
N ARG A 35 6.87 -3.40 4.12
CA ARG A 35 6.81 -4.81 4.51
C ARG A 35 8.06 -5.57 4.07
N ASP A 36 8.44 -5.44 2.80
CA ASP A 36 9.54 -6.21 2.22
C ASP A 36 10.90 -5.77 2.79
N MET A 37 11.11 -4.45 2.97
CA MET A 37 12.31 -3.93 3.65
C MET A 37 12.42 -4.43 5.09
N LEU A 38 11.32 -4.47 5.85
CA LEU A 38 11.31 -4.96 7.23
C LEU A 38 11.57 -6.48 7.31
N LEU A 39 11.29 -7.23 6.23
CA LEU A 39 11.65 -8.64 6.09
C LEU A 39 13.07 -8.86 5.55
N GLY A 40 13.82 -7.79 5.27
CA GLY A 40 15.16 -7.86 4.71
C GLY A 40 15.21 -8.14 3.20
N ALA A 41 14.08 -8.01 2.50
CA ALA A 41 14.00 -8.11 1.05
C ALA A 41 14.16 -6.75 0.37
N HIS A 42 14.50 -6.76 -0.93
CA HIS A 42 14.55 -5.55 -1.75
C HIS A 42 13.19 -5.35 -2.43
N PRO A 43 12.48 -4.22 -2.18
CA PRO A 43 11.25 -3.89 -2.89
C PRO A 43 11.49 -3.61 -4.37
N ASN A 44 10.51 -3.95 -5.22
CA ASN A 44 10.53 -3.59 -6.64
C ASN A 44 9.79 -2.26 -6.88
N ASP A 45 8.73 -2.00 -6.11
CA ASP A 45 7.87 -0.84 -6.27
C ASP A 45 7.93 0.01 -5.01
N PHE A 46 7.89 1.33 -5.17
CA PHE A 46 7.93 2.29 -4.07
C PHE A 46 6.73 3.22 -4.16
N ASP A 47 5.85 3.11 -3.17
CA ASP A 47 4.67 3.95 -3.03
C ASP A 47 4.89 4.95 -1.89
N PHE A 48 4.66 6.24 -2.19
CA PHE A 48 4.73 7.30 -1.19
C PHE A 48 3.32 7.79 -0.83
N VAL A 49 3.17 8.20 0.42
CA VAL A 49 2.00 8.93 0.86
C VAL A 49 2.41 10.18 1.63
N THR A 50 1.67 11.27 1.42
CA THR A 50 1.96 12.57 2.01
C THR A 50 0.68 13.38 2.25
N ASP A 51 0.78 14.43 3.05
CA ASP A 51 -0.27 15.43 3.28
C ASP A 51 -0.20 16.65 2.34
N VAL A 52 0.83 16.72 1.47
CA VAL A 52 0.99 17.82 0.51
C VAL A 52 -0.14 17.80 -0.52
N PRO A 53 -0.84 18.92 -0.77
CA PRO A 53 -1.90 18.97 -1.79
C PRO A 53 -1.42 18.53 -3.17
N MET A 54 -2.28 17.82 -3.93
CA MET A 54 -1.95 17.27 -5.24
C MET A 54 -1.47 18.33 -6.24
N GLU A 55 -2.11 19.49 -6.25
CA GLU A 55 -1.76 20.62 -7.14
C GLU A 55 -0.34 21.12 -6.85
N GLN A 56 0.05 21.16 -5.57
CA GLN A 56 1.40 21.55 -5.17
C GLN A 56 2.40 20.46 -5.56
N LEU A 57 2.10 19.19 -5.36
CA LEU A 57 2.96 18.07 -5.79
C LEU A 57 3.22 18.12 -7.29
N ILE A 58 2.18 18.32 -8.11
CA ILE A 58 2.30 18.43 -9.56
C ILE A 58 3.25 19.57 -9.91
N ALA A 59 3.02 20.77 -9.38
CA ALA A 59 3.83 21.96 -9.68
C ALA A 59 5.30 21.77 -9.30
N GLU A 60 5.59 21.21 -8.11
CA GLU A 60 6.95 21.03 -7.62
C GLU A 60 7.72 19.95 -8.40
N PHE A 61 7.07 18.83 -8.72
CA PHE A 61 7.70 17.79 -9.52
C PHE A 61 7.95 18.24 -10.97
N GLU A 62 6.99 18.92 -11.60
CA GLU A 62 7.17 19.45 -12.96
C GLU A 62 8.28 20.51 -13.01
N ALA A 63 8.34 21.42 -12.03
CA ALA A 63 9.43 22.39 -11.89
C ALA A 63 10.79 21.72 -11.69
N GLY A 64 10.83 20.58 -11.01
CA GLY A 64 12.04 19.76 -10.82
C GLY A 64 12.45 18.92 -12.04
N GLY A 65 11.71 19.00 -13.15
CA GLY A 65 11.99 18.24 -14.38
C GLY A 65 11.54 16.78 -14.34
N PHE A 66 10.62 16.41 -13.45
CA PHE A 66 10.02 15.09 -13.41
C PHE A 66 8.85 15.00 -14.39
N THR A 67 8.58 13.80 -14.89
CA THR A 67 7.37 13.52 -15.67
C THR A 67 6.24 13.18 -14.71
N VAL A 68 5.17 13.96 -14.71
CA VAL A 68 3.99 13.71 -13.87
C VAL A 68 2.85 13.20 -14.74
N THR A 69 2.32 12.03 -14.39
CA THR A 69 1.15 11.44 -15.07
C THR A 69 0.02 11.28 -14.06
N GLN A 70 -1.10 11.91 -14.35
CA GLN A 70 -2.29 11.86 -13.51
C GLN A 70 -3.10 10.62 -13.85
N SER A 71 -2.79 9.49 -13.24
CA SER A 71 -3.58 8.25 -13.42
C SER A 71 -4.84 8.20 -12.53
N GLY A 72 -5.07 9.22 -11.71
CA GLY A 72 -6.19 9.20 -10.80
C GLY A 72 -6.31 10.41 -9.88
N VAL A 73 -6.33 11.64 -10.44
CA VAL A 73 -6.58 12.86 -9.61
C VAL A 73 -7.88 12.70 -8.81
N ALA A 74 -8.90 12.09 -9.40
CA ALA A 74 -10.13 11.72 -8.71
C ALA A 74 -9.88 10.70 -7.57
N HIS A 75 -8.72 10.02 -7.56
CA HIS A 75 -8.33 9.05 -6.56
C HIS A 75 -7.15 9.51 -5.68
N LEU A 76 -6.73 10.76 -5.80
CA LEU A 76 -5.61 11.35 -5.04
C LEU A 76 -4.31 10.56 -5.25
N VAL A 77 -3.97 10.23 -6.50
CA VAL A 77 -2.79 9.44 -6.89
C VAL A 77 -2.10 10.04 -8.11
N LEU A 78 -0.78 10.18 -8.04
CA LEU A 78 0.11 10.57 -9.14
C LEU A 78 1.11 9.44 -9.42
N ASN A 79 1.43 9.23 -10.69
CA ASN A 79 2.64 8.54 -11.10
C ASN A 79 3.68 9.57 -11.51
N VAL A 80 4.82 9.55 -10.85
CA VAL A 80 5.91 10.49 -11.06
C VAL A 80 7.14 9.73 -11.55
N GLY A 81 7.71 10.17 -12.67
CA GLY A 81 8.87 9.55 -13.31
C GLY A 81 10.11 10.46 -13.30
N PHE A 82 11.29 9.88 -13.09
CA PHE A 82 12.58 10.53 -13.24
C PHE A 82 13.63 9.53 -13.72
N GLY A 83 14.21 9.75 -14.90
CA GLY A 83 15.03 8.73 -15.57
C GLY A 83 14.21 7.47 -15.83
N ASP A 84 14.74 6.33 -15.43
CA ASP A 84 14.07 5.02 -15.58
C ASP A 84 13.23 4.62 -14.35
N THR A 85 13.14 5.51 -13.34
CA THR A 85 12.41 5.23 -12.11
C THR A 85 11.04 5.89 -12.15
N ILE A 86 10.01 5.13 -11.80
CA ILE A 86 8.63 5.62 -11.64
C ILE A 86 8.17 5.24 -10.23
N VAL A 87 7.55 6.19 -9.53
CA VAL A 87 6.95 5.98 -8.21
C VAL A 87 5.49 6.41 -8.21
N GLU A 88 4.68 5.77 -7.37
CA GLU A 88 3.34 6.23 -7.05
C GLU A 88 3.39 7.15 -5.83
N ILE A 89 2.77 8.33 -5.94
CA ILE A 89 2.64 9.29 -4.84
C ILE A 89 1.15 9.56 -4.62
N SER A 90 0.69 9.38 -3.40
CA SER A 90 -0.71 9.60 -3.04
C SER A 90 -0.85 10.49 -1.81
N ASN A 91 -2.03 11.09 -1.63
CA ASN A 91 -2.41 11.64 -0.33
C ASN A 91 -2.92 10.54 0.60
N PHE A 92 -2.95 10.81 1.91
CA PHE A 92 -3.73 9.98 2.83
C PHE A 92 -5.18 9.99 2.42
N ARG A 93 -5.79 8.81 2.30
CA ARG A 93 -7.14 8.63 1.76
C ARG A 93 -8.07 8.02 2.79
N LYS A 94 -9.32 8.49 2.75
CA LYS A 94 -10.44 7.89 3.45
C LYS A 94 -11.52 7.50 2.46
N ASP A 95 -12.00 6.27 2.54
CA ASP A 95 -13.08 5.76 1.70
C ASP A 95 -14.43 6.17 2.31
N LYS A 96 -15.23 6.98 1.57
CA LYS A 96 -16.60 7.38 1.98
C LYS A 96 -17.63 6.31 1.75
N ALA A 97 -17.52 5.63 0.61
CA ALA A 97 -18.40 4.54 0.21
C ALA A 97 -17.62 3.60 -0.71
N CYS A 98 -17.81 2.31 -0.55
CA CYS A 98 -17.22 1.30 -1.41
C CYS A 98 -18.36 0.45 -1.98
N ASP A 99 -18.49 0.42 -3.32
CA ASP A 99 -19.42 -0.45 -4.03
C ASP A 99 -18.63 -1.52 -4.80
N GLY A 100 -18.08 -2.47 -4.03
CA GLY A 100 -17.35 -3.62 -4.57
C GLY A 100 -16.05 -3.31 -5.34
N ARG A 101 -15.90 -2.10 -5.89
CA ARG A 101 -14.75 -1.69 -6.72
C ARG A 101 -14.45 -0.19 -6.72
N HIS A 102 -15.46 0.64 -6.56
CA HIS A 102 -15.34 2.08 -6.70
C HIS A 102 -15.50 2.72 -5.34
N ALA A 103 -14.38 3.13 -4.74
CA ALA A 103 -14.41 3.96 -3.55
C ALA A 103 -14.52 5.43 -3.98
N VAL A 104 -15.48 6.14 -3.40
CA VAL A 104 -15.44 7.61 -3.37
C VAL A 104 -14.45 7.97 -2.28
N VAL A 105 -13.29 8.50 -2.70
CA VAL A 105 -12.21 8.84 -1.77
C VAL A 105 -12.20 10.32 -1.42
N GLU A 106 -11.78 10.64 -0.21
CA GLU A 106 -11.48 12.00 0.25
C GLU A 106 -10.13 12.02 0.96
N LEU A 107 -9.60 13.20 1.20
CA LEU A 107 -8.42 13.38 2.03
C LEU A 107 -8.69 12.83 3.43
N GLY A 108 -7.77 12.05 3.94
CA GLY A 108 -7.82 11.41 5.24
C GLY A 108 -6.58 11.68 6.07
N THR A 109 -6.49 10.97 7.18
CA THR A 109 -5.32 10.90 8.06
C THR A 109 -4.54 9.61 7.80
N ILE A 110 -3.36 9.49 8.40
CA ILE A 110 -2.58 8.24 8.37
C ILE A 110 -3.39 7.05 8.92
N ASP A 111 -4.23 7.30 9.95
CA ASP A 111 -5.12 6.28 10.51
C ASP A 111 -6.21 5.88 9.52
N ASP A 112 -6.83 6.84 8.85
CA ASP A 112 -7.83 6.55 7.82
C ASP A 112 -7.23 5.71 6.69
N ASP A 113 -6.04 6.09 6.19
CA ASP A 113 -5.35 5.36 5.11
C ASP A 113 -4.95 3.95 5.54
N ALA A 114 -4.46 3.76 6.76
CA ALA A 114 -4.14 2.44 7.30
C ALA A 114 -5.38 1.53 7.37
N HIS A 115 -6.51 2.09 7.83
CA HIS A 115 -7.73 1.31 8.08
C HIS A 115 -8.51 0.95 6.80
N ARG A 116 -8.21 1.54 5.63
CA ARG A 116 -8.78 1.12 4.34
C ARG A 116 -7.96 0.03 3.65
N ARG A 117 -6.72 -0.25 4.11
CA ARG A 117 -5.84 -1.26 3.50
C ARG A 117 -6.35 -2.68 3.74
N ASP A 118 -5.80 -3.64 2.98
CA ASP A 118 -6.22 -5.04 3.03
C ASP A 118 -5.76 -5.76 4.30
N PHE A 119 -4.44 -5.75 4.55
CA PHE A 119 -3.83 -6.51 5.64
C PHE A 119 -2.99 -5.60 6.55
N THR A 120 -2.89 -5.97 7.83
CA THR A 120 -2.09 -5.25 8.83
C THR A 120 -0.63 -5.10 8.40
N ILE A 121 -0.04 -6.12 7.79
CA ILE A 121 1.33 -6.13 7.30
C ILE A 121 1.57 -5.17 6.11
N ASN A 122 0.52 -4.73 5.42
CA ASN A 122 0.56 -3.75 4.34
C ASN A 122 0.08 -2.36 4.79
N ALA A 123 -0.29 -2.22 6.07
CA ALA A 123 -0.74 -0.97 6.67
C ALA A 123 0.35 -0.34 7.56
N LEU A 124 1.60 -0.57 7.19
CA LEU A 124 2.78 0.01 7.83
C LEU A 124 3.27 1.19 7.02
N PHE A 125 3.70 2.23 7.71
CA PHE A 125 4.19 3.49 7.15
C PHE A 125 5.60 3.74 7.68
N LEU A 126 6.53 4.04 6.79
CA LEU A 126 7.91 4.38 7.14
C LEU A 126 8.16 5.85 6.83
N ASN A 127 8.28 6.68 7.87
CA ASN A 127 8.62 8.09 7.69
C ASN A 127 10.02 8.23 7.07
N THR A 128 10.12 8.91 5.95
CA THR A 128 11.36 8.97 5.18
C THR A 128 12.42 9.89 5.81
N LYS A 129 12.01 10.89 6.61
CA LYS A 129 12.94 11.78 7.32
C LYS A 129 13.52 11.14 8.58
N THR A 130 12.67 10.49 9.37
CA THR A 130 13.04 10.00 10.71
C THR A 130 13.39 8.51 10.75
N GLY A 131 12.99 7.74 9.74
CA GLY A 131 13.07 6.28 9.77
C GLY A 131 12.08 5.63 10.74
N GLU A 132 11.11 6.40 11.26
CA GLU A 132 10.09 5.85 12.15
C GLU A 132 9.09 4.98 11.39
N VAL A 133 8.91 3.75 11.86
CA VAL A 133 7.83 2.87 11.40
C VAL A 133 6.60 3.09 12.26
N VAL A 134 5.56 3.62 11.64
CA VAL A 134 4.24 3.87 12.23
C VAL A 134 3.31 2.71 11.87
N ASP A 135 2.64 2.15 12.88
CA ASP A 135 1.71 1.03 12.77
C ASP A 135 0.34 1.44 13.35
N PRO A 136 -0.51 2.14 12.60
CA PRO A 136 -1.79 2.62 13.11
C PRO A 136 -2.73 1.49 13.49
N THR A 137 -2.59 0.30 12.88
CA THR A 137 -3.40 -0.88 13.21
C THR A 137 -3.01 -1.53 14.54
N GLY A 138 -1.81 -1.23 15.05
CA GLY A 138 -1.23 -1.78 16.26
C GLY A 138 -0.85 -3.26 16.18
N ASN A 139 -1.03 -3.90 15.01
CA ASN A 139 -0.74 -5.33 14.82
C ASN A 139 0.24 -5.60 13.68
N GLY A 140 0.47 -4.65 12.78
CA GLY A 140 1.21 -4.86 11.54
C GLY A 140 2.64 -5.35 11.76
N VAL A 141 3.39 -4.72 12.66
CA VAL A 141 4.77 -5.11 12.97
C VAL A 141 4.83 -6.50 13.64
N ALA A 142 3.91 -6.77 14.57
CA ALA A 142 3.84 -8.07 15.26
C ALA A 142 3.44 -9.18 14.30
N ASP A 143 2.41 -8.96 13.49
CA ASP A 143 1.92 -9.90 12.48
C ASP A 143 3.00 -10.19 11.43
N LEU A 144 3.74 -9.17 11.01
CA LEU A 144 4.84 -9.33 10.05
C LEU A 144 5.95 -10.24 10.59
N LYS A 145 6.41 -10.00 11.82
CA LYS A 145 7.43 -10.81 12.48
C LYS A 145 6.98 -12.27 12.69
N ALA A 146 5.70 -12.45 13.02
CA ALA A 146 5.11 -13.78 13.22
C ALA A 146 4.67 -14.47 11.91
N LYS A 147 4.82 -13.81 10.75
CA LYS A 147 4.27 -14.24 9.45
C LYS A 147 2.77 -14.56 9.54
N VAL A 148 2.02 -13.73 10.26
CA VAL A 148 0.56 -13.81 10.36
C VAL A 148 -0.07 -12.87 9.34
N LEU A 149 -1.07 -13.35 8.62
CA LEU A 149 -1.88 -12.55 7.70
C LEU A 149 -3.23 -12.25 8.35
N ARG A 150 -3.43 -11.00 8.70
CA ARG A 150 -4.65 -10.47 9.33
C ARG A 150 -5.23 -9.38 8.46
N PHE A 151 -6.54 -9.44 8.17
CA PHE A 151 -7.24 -8.31 7.59
C PHE A 151 -7.29 -7.13 8.57
N VAL A 152 -7.21 -5.92 8.03
CA VAL A 152 -7.45 -4.72 8.82
C VAL A 152 -8.93 -4.65 9.19
N GLY A 153 -9.26 -4.50 10.47
CA GLY A 153 -10.66 -4.44 10.93
C GLY A 153 -11.42 -5.76 10.78
N LYS A 154 -12.64 -5.72 10.25
CA LYS A 154 -13.49 -6.89 10.09
C LYS A 154 -13.22 -7.58 8.73
N PRO A 155 -12.76 -8.84 8.71
CA PRO A 155 -12.37 -9.51 7.46
C PRO A 155 -13.45 -9.55 6.39
N LYS A 156 -14.71 -9.82 6.76
CA LYS A 156 -15.82 -9.88 5.78
C LYS A 156 -16.10 -8.53 5.13
N ASP A 157 -15.99 -7.45 5.88
CA ASP A 157 -16.21 -6.11 5.36
C ASP A 157 -15.09 -5.75 4.37
N ARG A 158 -13.84 -6.03 4.74
CA ARG A 158 -12.68 -5.84 3.85
C ARG A 158 -12.79 -6.63 2.54
N ILE A 159 -13.29 -7.86 2.59
CA ILE A 159 -13.51 -8.68 1.39
C ILE A 159 -14.62 -8.09 0.51
N ARG A 160 -15.73 -7.61 1.09
CA ARG A 160 -16.83 -7.00 0.32
C ARG A 160 -16.45 -5.71 -0.37
N GLU A 161 -15.55 -4.92 0.20
CA GLU A 161 -15.03 -3.70 -0.44
C GLU A 161 -14.22 -4.00 -1.70
N ASP A 162 -13.45 -5.08 -1.71
CA ASP A 162 -12.75 -5.59 -2.88
C ASP A 162 -12.54 -7.11 -2.75
N TYR A 163 -13.31 -7.86 -3.51
CA TYR A 163 -13.27 -9.33 -3.50
C TYR A 163 -11.92 -9.91 -3.88
N LEU A 164 -11.09 -9.18 -4.64
CA LEU A 164 -9.71 -9.59 -4.94
C LEU A 164 -8.85 -9.77 -3.69
N ARG A 165 -9.20 -9.14 -2.57
CA ARG A 165 -8.50 -9.33 -1.30
C ARG A 165 -8.51 -10.79 -0.82
N GLY A 166 -9.52 -11.58 -1.20
CA GLY A 166 -9.54 -13.02 -0.95
C GLY A 166 -8.43 -13.77 -1.71
N TRP A 167 -8.23 -13.46 -2.98
CA TRP A 167 -7.15 -14.00 -3.80
C TRP A 167 -5.77 -13.55 -3.31
N ARG A 168 -5.66 -12.27 -2.92
CA ARG A 168 -4.44 -11.73 -2.29
C ARG A 168 -4.11 -12.49 -1.00
N ALA A 169 -5.11 -12.84 -0.17
CA ALA A 169 -4.89 -13.63 1.03
C ALA A 169 -4.29 -15.00 0.69
N MET A 170 -4.79 -15.67 -0.35
CA MET A 170 -4.22 -16.94 -0.82
C MET A 170 -2.79 -16.78 -1.33
N ARG A 171 -2.50 -15.71 -2.08
CA ARG A 171 -1.14 -15.40 -2.53
C ARG A 171 -0.16 -15.20 -1.37
N PHE A 172 -0.55 -14.49 -0.32
CA PHE A 172 0.30 -14.35 0.86
C PHE A 172 0.47 -15.69 1.61
N ALA A 173 -0.58 -16.50 1.66
CA ALA A 173 -0.49 -17.84 2.24
C ALA A 173 0.50 -18.73 1.49
N SER A 174 0.51 -18.70 0.15
CA SER A 174 1.49 -19.44 -0.66
C SER A 174 2.94 -18.98 -0.44
N ARG A 175 3.13 -17.75 0.04
CA ARG A 175 4.43 -17.18 0.42
C ARG A 175 4.81 -17.41 1.90
N GLY A 176 4.09 -18.30 2.59
CA GLY A 176 4.40 -18.73 3.95
C GLY A 176 3.78 -17.90 5.08
N PHE A 177 2.86 -16.98 4.77
CA PHE A 177 2.06 -16.32 5.79
C PHE A 177 0.91 -17.22 6.25
N LYS A 178 0.66 -17.26 7.55
CA LYS A 178 -0.47 -17.99 8.14
C LYS A 178 -1.66 -17.04 8.35
N LEU A 179 -2.80 -17.35 7.74
CA LEU A 179 -4.00 -16.54 8.00
C LEU A 179 -4.40 -16.64 9.47
N GLU A 180 -4.67 -15.49 10.07
CA GLU A 180 -5.28 -15.39 11.39
C GLU A 180 -6.64 -16.12 11.37
N PRO A 181 -7.05 -16.80 12.46
CA PRO A 181 -8.24 -17.69 12.45
C PRO A 181 -9.53 -17.02 11.96
N LYS A 182 -9.80 -15.75 12.33
CA LYS A 182 -10.99 -15.01 11.86
C LYS A 182 -10.89 -14.67 10.36
N SER A 183 -9.69 -14.31 9.90
CA SER A 183 -9.38 -14.03 8.51
C SER A 183 -9.58 -15.28 7.64
N LEU A 184 -9.05 -16.43 8.09
CA LEU A 184 -9.22 -17.70 7.39
C LEU A 184 -10.70 -18.11 7.29
N ARG A 185 -11.44 -17.96 8.40
CA ARG A 185 -12.87 -18.27 8.43
C ARG A 185 -13.62 -17.41 7.42
N ALA A 186 -13.38 -16.11 7.41
CA ALA A 186 -14.05 -15.19 6.49
C ALA A 186 -13.78 -15.53 5.01
N VAL A 187 -12.52 -15.82 4.64
CA VAL A 187 -12.17 -16.23 3.27
C VAL A 187 -12.89 -17.51 2.88
N ARG A 188 -12.95 -18.52 3.77
CA ARG A 188 -13.64 -19.78 3.49
C ARG A 188 -15.15 -19.59 3.32
N GLU A 189 -15.78 -18.86 4.23
CA GLU A 189 -17.22 -18.63 4.20
C GLU A 189 -17.66 -17.80 2.99
N MET A 190 -16.82 -16.87 2.54
CA MET A 190 -17.12 -15.97 1.43
C MET A 190 -16.51 -16.44 0.10
N TRP A 191 -15.95 -17.65 0.01
CA TRP A 191 -15.18 -18.06 -1.17
C TRP A 191 -16.00 -18.00 -2.47
N LYS A 192 -17.29 -18.38 -2.41
CA LYS A 192 -18.17 -18.28 -3.57
C LYS A 192 -18.33 -16.82 -4.02
N GLU A 193 -18.57 -15.90 -3.09
CA GLU A 193 -18.70 -14.47 -3.40
C GLU A 193 -17.39 -13.90 -3.97
N ILE A 194 -16.23 -14.30 -3.38
CA ILE A 194 -14.90 -13.92 -3.86
C ILE A 194 -14.71 -14.35 -5.31
N TYR A 195 -15.01 -15.60 -5.62
CA TYR A 195 -14.86 -16.16 -6.96
C TYR A 195 -15.78 -15.46 -7.97
N ASP A 196 -17.05 -15.33 -7.65
CA ASP A 196 -18.09 -14.82 -8.56
C ASP A 196 -17.91 -13.31 -8.86
N ASN A 197 -17.32 -12.54 -7.92
CA ASN A 197 -17.20 -11.10 -8.05
C ASN A 197 -15.76 -10.60 -8.34
N SER A 198 -14.83 -11.52 -8.56
CA SER A 198 -13.46 -11.15 -8.98
C SER A 198 -13.35 -11.22 -10.51
N THR A 199 -12.77 -10.17 -11.14
CA THR A 199 -12.55 -10.21 -12.59
C THR A 199 -11.41 -11.15 -12.95
N PRO A 200 -11.56 -11.94 -14.03
CA PRO A 200 -10.54 -12.90 -14.47
C PRO A 200 -9.16 -12.28 -14.67
N GLU A 201 -9.10 -11.07 -15.22
CA GLU A 201 -7.84 -10.36 -15.47
C GLU A 201 -7.09 -10.05 -14.18
N ARG A 202 -7.81 -9.56 -13.15
CA ARG A 202 -7.19 -9.27 -11.84
C ARG A 202 -6.79 -10.55 -11.11
N VAL A 203 -7.60 -11.60 -11.21
CA VAL A 203 -7.29 -12.93 -10.64
C VAL A 203 -6.04 -13.50 -11.30
N ARG A 204 -5.93 -13.41 -12.63
CA ARG A 204 -4.75 -13.86 -13.36
C ARG A 204 -3.47 -13.24 -12.81
N VAL A 205 -3.45 -11.93 -12.59
CA VAL A 205 -2.29 -11.22 -12.02
C VAL A 205 -1.92 -11.76 -10.63
N GLU A 206 -2.89 -12.05 -9.78
CA GLU A 206 -2.61 -12.65 -8.47
C GLU A 206 -2.04 -14.07 -8.59
N LEU A 207 -2.56 -14.87 -9.53
CA LEU A 207 -2.05 -16.23 -9.80
C LEU A 207 -0.64 -16.21 -10.39
N GLU A 208 -0.34 -15.33 -11.34
CA GLU A 208 1.01 -15.11 -11.88
C GLU A 208 1.99 -14.77 -10.76
N LYS A 209 1.63 -13.82 -9.89
CA LYS A 209 2.42 -13.48 -8.70
C LYS A 209 2.57 -14.64 -7.70
N MET A 210 1.62 -15.58 -7.63
CA MET A 210 1.74 -16.80 -6.82
C MET A 210 2.75 -17.77 -7.45
N ALA A 211 2.74 -17.90 -8.77
CA ALA A 211 3.63 -18.77 -9.52
C ALA A 211 5.06 -18.20 -9.64
N GLY A 212 5.28 -16.93 -9.32
CA GLY A 212 6.59 -16.28 -9.45
C GLY A 212 6.92 -15.85 -10.88
N ILE A 213 5.89 -15.64 -11.72
CA ILE A 213 5.97 -15.16 -13.10
C ILE A 213 5.31 -13.80 -13.25
#